data_0ff74ff0682ade71f9f4cda5eeb81484
#
_entry.id   0ff74ff0682ade71f9f4cda5eeb81484
#
_cell.length_a   1.000
_cell.length_b   1.000
_cell.length_c   1.000
_cell.angle_alpha   90.00
_cell.angle_beta   90.00
_cell.angle_gamma   90.00
#
_symmetry.space_group_name_H-M   'P 1'
#
loop_
_entity.id
_entity.type
_entity.pdbx_description
1 polymer ?
#
loop_
_entity_poly.entity_id
_entity_poly.type
_entity_poly.pdbx_seq_one_letter_code
_entity_poly.pdbx_strand_id
1 'polypeptide(L)'
;MSGKESLSNFYGIWHLSEWSVAKIDGDKKFPYYGNVMGYLIYHPDDWVSATLMEKNRPELSENRVQLSKLRKKITDDIDLSVSTEMQQDMQDYFLAAHGYISYTGPFEIDDVNVHHHIRTSLLPQWIGTTLIRNYSFSNDYQQLTLSAAQGDYTDKLIWKREQ
;
A
#
# COMPACT_ATOMS: atom_id res chain seq x y z
N MET A 1 11.64 -31.38 2.70
CA MET A 1 10.19 -31.22 2.75
C MET A 1 9.91 -29.80 3.22
N SER A 2 9.50 -28.91 2.34
CA SER A 2 9.01 -27.60 2.73
C SER A 2 7.68 -27.84 3.45
N GLY A 3 7.66 -27.69 4.79
CA GLY A 3 6.41 -27.75 5.54
C GLY A 3 5.51 -26.63 5.05
N LYS A 4 4.22 -26.91 4.86
CA LYS A 4 3.22 -25.91 4.54
C LYS A 4 3.25 -24.82 5.61
N GLU A 5 3.47 -23.57 5.21
CA GLU A 5 3.42 -22.44 6.14
C GLU A 5 2.04 -22.35 6.81
N SER A 6 2.03 -21.90 8.03
CA SER A 6 0.78 -21.66 8.77
C SER A 6 0.34 -20.22 8.62
N LEU A 7 -0.97 -19.96 8.47
CA LEU A 7 -1.55 -18.63 8.53
C LEU A 7 -1.09 -17.85 9.77
N SER A 8 -0.89 -18.56 10.90
CA SER A 8 -0.43 -17.94 12.13
C SER A 8 0.96 -17.27 12.03
N ASN A 9 1.80 -17.69 11.07
CA ASN A 9 3.09 -17.06 10.83
C ASN A 9 2.96 -15.66 10.24
N PHE A 10 1.83 -15.37 9.60
CA PHE A 10 1.53 -14.03 9.08
C PHE A 10 1.00 -13.09 10.17
N TYR A 11 0.23 -13.59 11.12
CA TYR A 11 -0.50 -12.75 12.09
C TYR A 11 0.42 -11.80 12.84
N GLY A 12 -0.05 -10.55 12.95
CA GLY A 12 0.63 -9.48 13.64
C GLY A 12 0.81 -8.24 12.80
N ILE A 13 1.63 -7.34 13.29
CA ILE A 13 1.94 -6.05 12.67
C ILE A 13 3.34 -6.12 12.08
N TRP A 14 3.46 -5.65 10.84
CA TRP A 14 4.70 -5.61 10.08
C TRP A 14 4.93 -4.20 9.58
N HIS A 15 6.13 -3.65 9.78
CA HIS A 15 6.50 -2.38 9.18
C HIS A 15 7.34 -2.57 7.91
N LEU A 16 7.15 -1.68 6.95
CA LEU A 16 7.88 -1.71 5.68
C LEU A 16 9.34 -1.31 5.91
N SER A 17 10.24 -2.22 5.56
CA SER A 17 11.69 -2.00 5.60
C SER A 17 12.26 -1.57 4.24
N GLU A 18 11.76 -2.16 3.16
CA GLU A 18 12.18 -1.85 1.79
C GLU A 18 11.05 -2.09 0.80
N TRP A 19 10.95 -1.20 -0.19
CA TRP A 19 10.17 -1.43 -1.40
C TRP A 19 11.05 -1.19 -2.61
N SER A 20 11.14 -2.20 -3.47
CA SER A 20 11.95 -2.13 -4.68
C SER A 20 11.22 -2.71 -5.88
N VAL A 21 11.57 -2.22 -7.05
CA VAL A 21 11.10 -2.70 -8.35
C VAL A 21 12.31 -2.99 -9.20
N ALA A 22 12.41 -4.19 -9.74
CA ALA A 22 13.51 -4.59 -10.60
C ALA A 22 12.99 -5.20 -11.91
N LYS A 23 13.69 -4.93 -13.01
CA LYS A 23 13.58 -5.72 -14.23
C LYS A 23 14.37 -7.02 -14.08
N ILE A 24 14.01 -8.06 -14.86
CA ILE A 24 14.68 -9.35 -14.86
C ILE A 24 16.20 -9.19 -15.14
N ASP A 25 16.56 -8.28 -16.05
CA ASP A 25 17.94 -8.00 -16.45
C ASP A 25 18.35 -6.54 -16.21
N GLY A 26 17.71 -5.86 -15.25
CA GLY A 26 17.84 -4.42 -15.09
C GLY A 26 18.14 -3.96 -13.67
N ASP A 27 18.42 -2.70 -13.55
CA ASP A 27 18.69 -2.04 -12.29
C ASP A 27 17.48 -2.08 -11.35
N LYS A 28 17.77 -2.25 -10.09
CA LYS A 28 16.81 -2.13 -9.00
C LYS A 28 16.48 -0.66 -8.77
N LYS A 29 15.20 -0.33 -8.80
CA LYS A 29 14.68 1.01 -8.50
C LYS A 29 13.90 0.99 -7.19
N PHE A 30 13.85 2.13 -6.55
CA PHE A 30 13.13 2.32 -5.29
C PHE A 30 12.00 3.33 -5.52
N PRO A 31 10.72 2.93 -5.40
CA PRO A 31 9.61 3.86 -5.45
C PRO A 31 9.82 5.02 -4.47
N TYR A 32 9.44 6.22 -4.87
CA TYR A 32 9.64 7.46 -4.09
C TYR A 32 11.09 7.65 -3.62
N TYR A 33 12.07 7.22 -4.42
CA TYR A 33 13.52 7.27 -4.07
C TYR A 33 13.86 6.56 -2.75
N GLY A 34 13.10 5.55 -2.37
CA GLY A 34 13.25 4.82 -1.11
C GLY A 34 12.68 5.54 0.12
N ASN A 35 12.07 6.72 -0.07
CA ASN A 35 11.49 7.50 1.02
C ASN A 35 10.06 7.05 1.34
N VAL A 36 9.94 5.78 1.70
CA VAL A 36 8.66 5.09 1.95
C VAL A 36 8.53 4.64 3.40
N MET A 37 7.30 4.53 3.85
CA MET A 37 6.93 3.84 5.08
C MET A 37 5.60 3.11 4.87
N GLY A 38 5.31 2.16 5.73
CA GLY A 38 4.05 1.44 5.65
C GLY A 38 3.89 0.41 6.73
N TYR A 39 2.67 -0.01 6.91
CA TYR A 39 2.30 -1.10 7.81
C TYR A 39 1.45 -2.12 7.07
N LEU A 40 1.70 -3.38 7.41
CA LEU A 40 0.92 -4.52 6.96
C LEU A 40 0.45 -5.25 8.22
N ILE A 41 -0.85 -5.42 8.35
CA ILE A 41 -1.46 -6.05 9.53
C ILE A 41 -2.22 -7.27 9.05
N TYR A 42 -1.84 -8.44 9.55
CA TYR A 42 -2.58 -9.68 9.38
C TYR A 42 -3.29 -10.03 10.70
N HIS A 43 -4.61 -10.03 10.66
CA HIS A 43 -5.44 -10.33 11.80
C HIS A 43 -5.72 -11.84 11.92
N PRO A 44 -5.85 -12.41 13.13
CA PRO A 44 -6.17 -13.83 13.34
C PRO A 44 -7.52 -14.32 12.76
N ASP A 45 -8.43 -13.41 12.42
CA ASP A 45 -9.66 -13.71 11.69
C ASP A 45 -9.46 -13.71 10.16
N ASP A 46 -8.22 -13.91 9.69
CA ASP A 46 -7.84 -14.01 8.30
C ASP A 46 -8.14 -12.72 7.49
N TRP A 47 -7.97 -11.57 8.11
CA TRP A 47 -8.04 -10.26 7.46
C TRP A 47 -6.67 -9.61 7.35
N VAL A 48 -6.47 -8.90 6.24
CA VAL A 48 -5.27 -8.10 5.99
C VAL A 48 -5.64 -6.64 5.81
N SER A 49 -4.80 -5.76 6.36
CA SER A 49 -4.81 -4.33 6.08
C SER A 49 -3.40 -3.88 5.70
N ALA A 50 -3.26 -3.23 4.57
CA ALA A 50 -2.00 -2.69 4.10
C ALA A 50 -2.11 -1.19 3.88
N THR A 51 -1.11 -0.48 4.36
CA THR A 51 -0.95 0.95 4.17
C THR A 51 0.50 1.25 3.85
N LEU A 52 0.73 1.86 2.69
CA LEU A 52 2.05 2.31 2.24
C LEU A 52 1.97 3.77 1.86
N MET A 53 3.00 4.55 2.18
CA MET A 53 3.03 5.95 1.78
C MET A 53 4.45 6.45 1.56
N GLU A 54 4.55 7.49 0.74
CA GLU A 54 5.71 8.37 0.71
C GLU A 54 5.79 9.18 2.01
N LYS A 55 6.99 9.29 2.60
CA LYS A 55 7.16 10.01 3.88
C LYS A 55 6.92 11.51 3.76
N ASN A 56 7.30 12.12 2.64
CA ASN A 56 7.29 13.56 2.42
C ASN A 56 6.14 13.99 1.51
N ARG A 57 4.93 13.50 1.79
CA ARG A 57 3.74 13.98 1.08
C ARG A 57 3.47 15.45 1.45
N PRO A 58 2.93 16.26 0.51
CA PRO A 58 2.58 17.64 0.82
C PRO A 58 1.58 17.70 1.98
N GLU A 59 1.80 18.65 2.88
CA GLU A 59 0.84 18.95 3.93
C GLU A 59 -0.38 19.64 3.32
N LEU A 60 -1.55 19.17 3.70
CA LEU A 60 -2.80 19.81 3.34
C LEU A 60 -3.08 20.95 4.31
N SER A 61 -3.94 21.90 3.92
CA SER A 61 -4.36 23.00 4.79
C SER A 61 -4.75 22.48 6.18
N GLU A 62 -4.19 23.04 7.24
CA GLU A 62 -4.52 22.73 8.63
C GLU A 62 -5.98 23.06 8.98
N ASN A 63 -6.61 23.92 8.20
CA ASN A 63 -7.95 24.37 8.43
C ASN A 63 -8.97 23.31 7.95
N ARG A 64 -9.51 22.56 8.90
CA ARG A 64 -10.55 21.55 8.63
C ARG A 64 -11.77 22.11 7.90
N VAL A 65 -12.09 23.40 8.09
CA VAL A 65 -13.21 24.06 7.40
C VAL A 65 -12.88 24.25 5.93
N GLN A 66 -11.64 24.64 5.59
CA GLN A 66 -11.20 24.75 4.19
C GLN A 66 -11.15 23.38 3.52
N LEU A 67 -10.62 22.36 4.20
CA LEU A 67 -10.60 20.99 3.70
C LEU A 67 -12.02 20.45 3.44
N SER A 68 -12.95 20.74 4.35
CA SER A 68 -14.37 20.36 4.19
C SER A 68 -15.02 21.09 3.02
N LYS A 69 -14.74 22.37 2.83
CA LYS A 69 -15.21 23.17 1.68
C LYS A 69 -14.64 22.64 0.36
N LEU A 70 -13.34 22.30 0.34
CA LEU A 70 -12.68 21.72 -0.83
C LEU A 70 -13.34 20.39 -1.22
N ARG A 71 -13.53 19.49 -0.26
CA ARG A 71 -14.21 18.20 -0.49
C ARG A 71 -15.64 18.39 -1.02
N LYS A 72 -16.39 19.30 -0.42
CA LYS A 72 -17.76 19.62 -0.86
C LYS A 72 -17.76 20.14 -2.29
N LYS A 73 -16.83 21.03 -2.65
CA LYS A 73 -16.72 21.58 -3.98
C LYS A 73 -16.35 20.52 -5.03
N ILE A 74 -15.46 19.60 -4.68
CA ILE A 74 -15.14 18.44 -5.53
C ILE A 74 -16.35 17.52 -5.73
N THR A 75 -17.22 17.42 -4.71
CA THR A 75 -18.36 16.52 -4.72
C THR A 75 -19.61 17.14 -5.39
N ASP A 76 -19.88 18.41 -5.11
CA ASP A 76 -21.15 19.06 -5.48
C ASP A 76 -21.04 19.84 -6.81
N ASP A 77 -19.85 20.25 -7.19
CA ASP A 77 -19.63 21.16 -8.32
C ASP A 77 -18.32 20.88 -9.03
N ILE A 78 -18.38 20.12 -10.12
CA ILE A 78 -17.23 19.88 -11.00
C ILE A 78 -16.97 21.14 -11.87
N ASP A 79 -17.35 22.32 -11.40
CA ASP A 79 -16.96 23.56 -12.04
C ASP A 79 -15.50 23.86 -11.70
N LEU A 80 -14.63 23.60 -12.68
CA LEU A 80 -13.19 23.83 -12.61
C LEU A 80 -12.80 25.32 -12.65
N SER A 81 -13.75 26.24 -12.59
CA SER A 81 -13.52 27.68 -12.39
C SER A 81 -13.17 27.98 -10.92
N VAL A 82 -12.07 27.37 -10.46
CA VAL A 82 -11.58 27.54 -9.09
C VAL A 82 -10.55 28.67 -9.03
N SER A 83 -10.49 29.37 -7.87
CA SER A 83 -9.43 30.35 -7.63
C SER A 83 -8.05 29.69 -7.67
N THR A 84 -6.99 30.47 -7.91
CA THR A 84 -5.60 29.98 -7.95
C THR A 84 -5.22 29.26 -6.64
N GLU A 85 -5.67 29.79 -5.49
CA GLU A 85 -5.45 29.17 -4.17
C GLU A 85 -6.10 27.78 -4.07
N MET A 86 -7.31 27.65 -4.58
CA MET A 86 -8.03 26.36 -4.56
C MET A 86 -7.43 25.37 -5.57
N GLN A 87 -6.88 25.82 -6.68
CA GLN A 87 -6.14 24.96 -7.63
C GLN A 87 -4.91 24.36 -6.93
N GLN A 88 -4.19 25.15 -6.15
CA GLN A 88 -3.05 24.65 -5.38
C GLN A 88 -3.49 23.62 -4.34
N ASP A 89 -4.53 23.90 -3.58
CA ASP A 89 -5.09 22.95 -2.60
C ASP A 89 -5.50 21.62 -3.25
N MET A 90 -6.12 21.67 -4.44
CA MET A 90 -6.50 20.48 -5.20
C MET A 90 -5.26 19.69 -5.67
N GLN A 91 -4.23 20.38 -6.12
CA GLN A 91 -2.98 19.76 -6.56
C GLN A 91 -2.29 19.08 -5.37
N ASP A 92 -2.20 19.75 -4.24
CA ASP A 92 -1.58 19.19 -3.02
C ASP A 92 -2.36 17.96 -2.52
N TYR A 93 -3.70 18.01 -2.57
CA TYR A 93 -4.54 16.85 -2.23
C TYR A 93 -4.28 15.67 -3.17
N PHE A 94 -4.19 15.93 -4.48
CA PHE A 94 -3.88 14.90 -5.48
C PHE A 94 -2.50 14.27 -5.21
N LEU A 95 -1.47 15.08 -4.99
CA LEU A 95 -0.12 14.60 -4.71
C LEU A 95 -0.05 13.81 -3.39
N ALA A 96 -0.76 14.28 -2.36
CA ALA A 96 -0.85 13.56 -1.09
C ALA A 96 -1.55 12.20 -1.26
N ALA A 97 -2.61 12.12 -2.05
CA ALA A 97 -3.30 10.87 -2.35
C ALA A 97 -2.47 9.95 -3.25
N HIS A 98 -1.76 10.51 -4.24
CA HIS A 98 -0.88 9.75 -5.13
C HIS A 98 0.26 9.05 -4.36
N GLY A 99 0.81 9.69 -3.36
CA GLY A 99 1.84 9.13 -2.48
C GLY A 99 1.31 8.20 -1.39
N TYR A 100 0.10 7.66 -1.51
CA TYR A 100 -0.54 6.81 -0.51
C TYR A 100 -1.26 5.63 -1.15
N ILE A 101 -1.04 4.45 -0.62
CA ILE A 101 -1.72 3.22 -1.04
C ILE A 101 -2.31 2.56 0.19
N SER A 102 -3.59 2.19 0.13
CA SER A 102 -4.22 1.41 1.18
C SER A 102 -5.24 0.44 0.62
N TYR A 103 -5.35 -0.70 1.27
CA TYR A 103 -6.40 -1.67 1.03
C TYR A 103 -6.62 -2.56 2.24
N THR A 104 -7.79 -3.18 2.31
CA THR A 104 -8.09 -4.22 3.29
C THR A 104 -9.07 -5.25 2.72
N GLY A 105 -9.04 -6.45 3.27
CA GLY A 105 -9.93 -7.56 2.93
C GLY A 105 -9.48 -8.87 3.56
N PRO A 106 -10.20 -9.97 3.31
CA PRO A 106 -9.78 -11.31 3.72
C PRO A 106 -8.49 -11.72 3.01
N PHE A 107 -7.74 -12.64 3.62
CA PHE A 107 -6.59 -13.26 2.98
C PHE A 107 -6.56 -14.77 3.21
N GLU A 108 -5.90 -15.45 2.29
CA GLU A 108 -5.60 -16.89 2.37
C GLU A 108 -4.20 -17.15 1.82
N ILE A 109 -3.67 -18.33 2.05
CA ILE A 109 -2.36 -18.74 1.53
C ILE A 109 -2.46 -20.08 0.79
N ASP A 110 -1.65 -20.25 -0.23
CA ASP A 110 -1.24 -21.53 -0.77
C ASP A 110 0.22 -21.84 -0.40
N ASP A 111 0.85 -22.81 -1.04
CA ASP A 111 2.21 -23.23 -0.67
C ASP A 111 3.28 -22.18 -0.96
N VAL A 112 3.02 -21.20 -1.83
CA VAL A 112 3.99 -20.21 -2.30
C VAL A 112 3.46 -18.78 -2.34
N ASN A 113 2.14 -18.60 -2.27
CA ASN A 113 1.51 -17.30 -2.41
C ASN A 113 0.59 -16.97 -1.23
N VAL A 114 0.51 -15.68 -0.94
CA VAL A 114 -0.57 -15.09 -0.16
C VAL A 114 -1.51 -14.35 -1.11
N HIS A 115 -2.80 -14.52 -0.91
CA HIS A 115 -3.89 -13.96 -1.71
C HIS A 115 -4.65 -12.95 -0.86
N HIS A 116 -4.59 -11.67 -1.23
CA HIS A 116 -5.35 -10.60 -0.59
C HIS A 116 -6.61 -10.30 -1.40
N HIS A 117 -7.78 -10.62 -0.87
CA HIS A 117 -9.09 -10.38 -1.51
C HIS A 117 -9.60 -8.99 -1.15
N ILE A 118 -9.48 -8.04 -2.06
CA ILE A 118 -9.67 -6.61 -1.76
C ILE A 118 -11.15 -6.26 -1.60
N ARG A 119 -11.52 -5.73 -0.44
CA ARG A 119 -12.86 -5.22 -0.12
C ARG A 119 -12.94 -3.72 -0.14
N THR A 120 -11.90 -3.03 0.35
CA THR A 120 -11.78 -1.58 0.30
C THR A 120 -10.37 -1.20 -0.16
N SER A 121 -10.24 -0.11 -0.90
CA SER A 121 -8.95 0.40 -1.38
C SER A 121 -9.03 1.88 -1.71
N LEU A 122 -7.90 2.60 -1.59
CA LEU A 122 -7.74 3.91 -2.19
C LEU A 122 -7.88 3.86 -3.72
N LEU A 123 -7.43 2.76 -4.33
CA LEU A 123 -7.50 2.53 -5.77
C LEU A 123 -8.79 1.75 -6.10
N PRO A 124 -9.85 2.41 -6.64
CA PRO A 124 -11.16 1.78 -6.84
C PRO A 124 -11.11 0.52 -7.72
N GLN A 125 -10.21 0.47 -8.68
CA GLN A 125 -10.04 -0.67 -9.60
C GLN A 125 -9.56 -1.95 -8.91
N TRP A 126 -9.06 -1.88 -7.68
CA TRP A 126 -8.65 -3.06 -6.92
C TRP A 126 -9.80 -3.71 -6.15
N ILE A 127 -10.89 -2.98 -5.92
CA ILE A 127 -12.05 -3.50 -5.17
C ILE A 127 -12.65 -4.69 -5.93
N GLY A 128 -12.83 -5.81 -5.23
CA GLY A 128 -13.34 -7.05 -5.80
C GLY A 128 -12.29 -7.88 -6.55
N THR A 129 -11.03 -7.43 -6.59
CA THR A 129 -9.92 -8.22 -7.15
C THR A 129 -9.15 -8.97 -6.07
N THR A 130 -8.23 -9.83 -6.49
CA THR A 130 -7.28 -10.51 -5.61
C THR A 130 -5.86 -10.13 -5.97
N LEU A 131 -5.14 -9.58 -5.01
CA LEU A 131 -3.71 -9.31 -5.14
C LEU A 131 -2.93 -10.54 -4.68
N ILE A 132 -2.23 -11.19 -5.59
CA ILE A 132 -1.43 -12.38 -5.34
C ILE A 132 0.03 -11.98 -5.15
N ARG A 133 0.67 -12.46 -4.07
CA ARG A 133 2.07 -12.20 -3.75
C ARG A 133 2.76 -13.51 -3.42
N ASN A 134 3.89 -13.77 -4.07
CA ASN A 134 4.80 -14.78 -3.58
C ASN A 134 5.38 -14.34 -2.24
N TYR A 135 5.45 -15.24 -1.26
CA TYR A 135 5.96 -14.92 0.06
C TYR A 135 7.16 -15.77 0.47
N SER A 136 7.98 -15.21 1.33
CA SER A 136 9.00 -15.96 2.07
C SER A 136 9.26 -15.32 3.42
N PHE A 137 9.52 -16.15 4.43
CA PHE A 137 9.92 -15.72 5.76
C PHE A 137 11.42 -15.91 5.98
N SER A 138 12.01 -15.08 6.85
CA SER A 138 13.31 -15.42 7.46
C SER A 138 13.17 -16.61 8.41
N ASN A 139 14.31 -17.28 8.73
CA ASN A 139 14.29 -18.47 9.58
C ASN A 139 13.71 -18.22 10.97
N ASP A 140 13.79 -16.99 11.45
CA ASP A 140 13.26 -16.56 12.76
C ASP A 140 11.86 -15.96 12.70
N TYR A 141 11.22 -15.94 11.51
CA TYR A 141 9.91 -15.35 11.25
C TYR A 141 9.80 -13.85 11.63
N GLN A 142 10.93 -13.13 11.69
CA GLN A 142 10.95 -11.69 11.96
C GLN A 142 10.94 -10.85 10.69
N GLN A 143 11.18 -11.46 9.53
CA GLN A 143 11.08 -10.80 8.24
C GLN A 143 10.16 -11.57 7.30
N LEU A 144 9.24 -10.84 6.67
CA LEU A 144 8.37 -11.31 5.58
C LEU A 144 8.74 -10.59 4.30
N THR A 145 9.02 -11.32 3.24
CA THR A 145 9.20 -10.79 1.91
C THR A 145 7.99 -11.11 1.06
N LEU A 146 7.39 -10.10 0.44
CA LEU A 146 6.32 -10.24 -0.54
C LEU A 146 6.81 -9.76 -1.89
N SER A 147 6.53 -10.54 -2.95
CA SER A 147 6.89 -10.16 -4.31
C SER A 147 5.77 -10.45 -5.30
N ALA A 148 5.69 -9.64 -6.35
CA ALA A 148 4.75 -9.82 -7.44
C ALA A 148 5.39 -9.47 -8.78
N ALA A 149 5.23 -10.35 -9.76
CA ALA A 149 5.62 -10.05 -11.13
C ALA A 149 4.55 -9.17 -11.81
N GLN A 150 4.97 -8.13 -12.50
CA GLN A 150 4.13 -7.24 -13.30
C GLN A 150 4.78 -7.04 -14.66
N GLY A 151 4.46 -7.93 -15.61
CA GLY A 151 5.15 -7.96 -16.91
C GLY A 151 6.64 -8.24 -16.72
N ASP A 152 7.50 -7.35 -17.21
CA ASP A 152 8.96 -7.46 -17.12
C ASP A 152 9.52 -6.99 -15.78
N TYR A 153 8.68 -6.57 -14.85
CA TYR A 153 9.08 -6.04 -13.56
C TYR A 153 8.65 -6.96 -12.43
N THR A 154 9.42 -6.95 -11.36
CA THR A 154 9.07 -7.59 -10.09
C THR A 154 9.06 -6.53 -9.00
N ASP A 155 7.91 -6.34 -8.38
CA ASP A 155 7.77 -5.62 -7.11
C ASP A 155 8.21 -6.52 -5.98
N LYS A 156 9.03 -5.99 -5.07
CA LYS A 156 9.48 -6.68 -3.87
C LYS A 156 9.37 -5.76 -2.67
N LEU A 157 8.64 -6.21 -1.65
CA LEU A 157 8.46 -5.52 -0.39
C LEU A 157 9.01 -6.39 0.73
N ILE A 158 9.87 -5.80 1.56
CA ILE A 158 10.45 -6.44 2.75
C ILE A 158 9.84 -5.81 3.98
N TRP A 159 9.24 -6.63 4.80
CA TRP A 159 8.55 -6.26 6.02
C TRP A 159 9.27 -6.84 7.23
N LYS A 160 9.33 -6.09 8.31
CA LYS A 160 9.85 -6.54 9.59
C LYS A 160 8.73 -6.53 10.62
N ARG A 161 8.70 -7.56 11.46
CA ARG A 161 7.70 -7.69 12.51
C ARG A 161 7.86 -6.58 13.54
N GLU A 162 6.76 -5.93 13.91
CA GLU A 162 6.74 -5.05 15.08
C GLU A 162 6.82 -5.86 16.37
N GLN A 163 7.55 -5.34 17.34
CA GLN A 163 7.76 -5.96 18.66
C GLN A 163 6.69 -5.49 19.64
#